data_e83bebb834d5e4ef8f9bd12a488854c5
#
_entry.id   e83bebb834d5e4ef8f9bd12a488854c5
#
_cell.length_a   1.000
_cell.length_b   1.000
_cell.length_c   1.000
_cell.angle_alpha   90.00
_cell.angle_beta   90.00
_cell.angle_gamma   90.00
#
_symmetry.space_group_name_H-M   'P 1'
#
loop_
_entity.id
_entity.type
_entity.pdbx_description
1 polymer ?
#
loop_
_entity_poly.entity_id
_entity_poly.type
_entity_poly.pdbx_seq_one_letter_code
_entity_poly.pdbx_strand_id
1 'polypeptide(L)'
;MATGVGTIYKPDVARSMERWDLNKKIENWGWENKAQLKDGRFSREAVEAVGYRGKLCMVNVKGNAVKEGAVYNVELDKWEDMPGGMVAGWNGPAATMDEDVIYVIDEVKGCLSKYDGEKDCWVKVIELEQLKRAEQIAAGRGKICAVSAKRERIIVLDVGERPGRYWEVVPPRGLEVVAVHVLPRMSRQV
;
A
#
# COMPACT_ATOMS: atom_id res chain seq x y z
N MET A 1 -7.97 5.15 8.05
CA MET A 1 -7.04 5.51 9.14
C MET A 1 -6.29 6.77 8.78
N ALA A 2 -6.02 7.65 9.72
CA ALA A 2 -5.23 8.86 9.50
C ALA A 2 -4.11 8.92 10.54
N THR A 3 -2.91 9.28 10.11
CA THR A 3 -1.78 9.59 10.97
C THR A 3 -1.50 11.09 10.92
N GLY A 4 -1.33 11.74 12.06
CA GLY A 4 -1.14 13.18 12.13
C GLY A 4 0.29 13.59 11.76
N VAL A 5 0.44 14.56 10.86
CA VAL A 5 1.71 15.24 10.57
C VAL A 5 1.59 16.67 11.07
N GLY A 6 2.32 16.99 12.12
CA GLY A 6 2.34 18.36 12.67
C GLY A 6 3.40 19.23 11.99
N THR A 7 3.05 20.48 11.66
CA THR A 7 3.99 21.51 11.16
C THR A 7 5.01 21.96 12.23
N ILE A 8 4.71 21.74 13.50
CA ILE A 8 5.64 21.87 14.62
C ILE A 8 5.75 20.47 15.22
N TYR A 9 6.97 19.94 15.32
CA TYR A 9 7.18 18.61 15.89
C TYR A 9 6.65 18.56 17.34
N LYS A 10 5.45 17.99 17.46
CA LYS A 10 4.87 17.60 18.75
C LYS A 10 4.95 16.06 18.79
N PRO A 11 5.79 15.48 19.65
CA PRO A 11 6.01 14.03 19.67
C PRO A 11 4.71 13.22 19.82
N ASP A 12 3.77 13.72 20.60
CA ASP A 12 2.50 13.03 20.84
C ASP A 12 1.59 13.02 19.60
N VAL A 13 1.54 14.14 18.85
CA VAL A 13 0.79 14.22 17.59
C VAL A 13 1.43 13.36 16.51
N ALA A 14 2.77 13.35 16.44
CA ALA A 14 3.51 12.57 15.45
C ALA A 14 3.34 11.06 15.63
N ARG A 15 2.96 10.61 16.83
CA ARG A 15 2.71 9.19 17.13
C ARG A 15 1.23 8.84 17.22
N SER A 16 0.34 9.84 17.20
CA SER A 16 -1.10 9.61 17.33
C SER A 16 -1.64 8.81 16.15
N MET A 17 -2.58 7.96 16.42
CA MET A 17 -3.36 7.24 15.43
C MET A 17 -4.83 7.36 15.76
N GLU A 18 -5.64 7.65 14.76
CA GLU A 18 -7.08 7.73 14.86
C GLU A 18 -7.73 6.81 13.83
N ARG A 19 -8.85 6.21 14.19
CA ARG A 19 -9.66 5.36 13.33
C ARG A 19 -11.07 5.90 13.22
N TRP A 20 -11.62 5.90 12.01
CA TRP A 20 -13.04 6.08 11.76
C TRP A 20 -13.65 4.75 11.33
N ASP A 21 -14.62 4.26 12.08
CA ASP A 21 -15.32 3.01 11.77
C ASP A 21 -16.60 3.30 11.00
N LEU A 22 -16.58 3.01 9.70
CA LEU A 22 -17.71 3.23 8.80
C LEU A 22 -18.85 2.20 8.98
N ASN A 23 -18.60 1.11 9.71
CA ASN A 23 -19.64 0.10 10.00
C ASN A 23 -20.55 0.49 11.16
N LYS A 24 -20.19 1.51 11.93
CA LYS A 24 -21.03 2.05 12.96
C LYS A 24 -22.22 2.81 12.35
N LYS A 25 -23.33 2.88 13.08
CA LYS A 25 -24.46 3.74 12.71
C LYS A 25 -24.01 5.20 12.65
N ILE A 26 -24.62 5.99 11.75
CA ILE A 26 -24.25 7.40 11.48
C ILE A 26 -24.21 8.25 12.76
N GLU A 27 -25.15 8.02 13.67
CA GLU A 27 -25.22 8.71 14.98
C GLU A 27 -24.01 8.46 15.89
N ASN A 28 -23.25 7.37 15.63
CA ASN A 28 -22.06 6.96 16.38
C ASN A 28 -20.77 7.16 15.57
N TRP A 29 -20.83 7.89 14.45
CA TRP A 29 -19.65 8.19 13.67
C TRP A 29 -18.77 9.19 14.40
N GLY A 30 -17.47 8.90 14.42
CA GLY A 30 -16.47 9.76 15.03
C GLY A 30 -15.09 9.17 14.92
N TRP A 31 -14.10 10.01 15.14
CA TRP A 31 -12.70 9.60 15.26
C TRP A 31 -12.46 8.98 16.64
N GLU A 32 -11.86 7.81 16.65
CA GLU A 32 -11.45 7.11 17.86
C GLU A 32 -9.94 7.09 17.96
N ASN A 33 -9.41 7.57 19.08
CA ASN A 33 -7.99 7.43 19.37
C ASN A 33 -7.62 5.95 19.54
N LYS A 34 -6.52 5.56 18.95
CA LYS A 34 -5.98 4.19 18.96
C LYS A 34 -4.57 4.19 19.55
N ALA A 35 -4.01 2.98 19.75
CA ALA A 35 -2.69 2.82 20.30
C ALA A 35 -1.66 3.63 19.51
N GLN A 36 -0.88 4.44 20.20
CA GLN A 36 0.15 5.29 19.60
C GLN A 36 1.34 4.46 19.12
N LEU A 37 1.98 4.92 18.05
CA LEU A 37 3.28 4.40 17.62
C LEU A 37 4.31 4.57 18.75
N LYS A 38 5.22 3.60 18.91
CA LYS A 38 6.29 3.64 19.92
C LYS A 38 7.19 4.86 19.76
N ASP A 39 7.38 5.33 18.52
CA ASP A 39 8.18 6.51 18.19
C ASP A 39 7.61 7.27 16.99
N GLY A 40 8.17 8.44 16.71
CA GLY A 40 7.73 9.33 15.62
C GLY A 40 8.45 9.12 14.28
N ARG A 41 9.13 8.01 14.06
CA ARG A 41 9.94 7.79 12.85
C ARG A 41 9.11 7.82 11.56
N PHE A 42 7.89 7.29 11.60
CA PHE A 42 6.98 7.29 10.45
C PHE A 42 6.31 8.64 10.16
N SER A 43 6.52 9.66 10.99
CA SER A 43 5.95 10.99 10.76
C SER A 43 6.81 11.91 9.91
N ARG A 44 8.05 11.54 9.63
CA ARG A 44 9.05 12.40 8.96
C ARG A 44 9.36 12.00 7.53
N GLU A 45 8.98 10.81 7.13
CA GLU A 45 9.34 10.23 5.84
C GLU A 45 8.10 9.76 5.07
N ALA A 46 8.25 9.60 3.76
CA ALA A 46 7.19 9.01 2.96
C ALA A 46 7.01 7.55 3.37
N VAL A 47 5.80 7.20 3.73
CA VAL A 47 5.39 5.89 4.23
C VAL A 47 4.46 5.25 3.22
N GLU A 48 4.74 4.01 2.87
CA GLU A 48 3.76 3.15 2.22
C GLU A 48 2.97 2.40 3.30
N ALA A 49 1.66 2.28 3.09
CA ALA A 49 0.79 1.60 4.03
C ALA A 49 -0.29 0.80 3.31
N VAL A 50 -0.51 -0.43 3.73
CA VAL A 50 -1.54 -1.31 3.17
C VAL A 50 -2.30 -2.04 4.29
N GLY A 51 -3.60 -2.32 4.04
CA GLY A 51 -4.38 -3.25 4.85
C GLY A 51 -4.03 -4.70 4.48
N TYR A 52 -3.79 -5.57 5.44
CA TYR A 52 -3.48 -6.97 5.21
C TYR A 52 -4.01 -7.84 6.36
N ARG A 53 -4.99 -8.68 6.09
CA ARG A 53 -5.58 -9.63 7.05
C ARG A 53 -5.94 -9.00 8.39
N GLY A 54 -6.70 -7.90 8.33
CA GLY A 54 -7.13 -7.17 9.54
C GLY A 54 -6.03 -6.36 10.23
N LYS A 55 -4.88 -6.19 9.58
CA LYS A 55 -3.75 -5.40 10.07
C LYS A 55 -3.43 -4.25 9.13
N LEU A 56 -2.89 -3.15 9.65
CA LEU A 56 -2.29 -2.08 8.85
C LEU A 56 -0.77 -2.27 8.87
N CYS A 57 -0.19 -2.54 7.73
CA CYS A 57 1.26 -2.67 7.54
C CYS A 57 1.82 -1.36 6.99
N MET A 58 2.83 -0.80 7.65
CA MET A 58 3.46 0.47 7.26
C MET A 58 4.97 0.30 7.15
N VAL A 59 5.57 0.83 6.08
CA VAL A 59 7.03 0.82 5.85
C VAL A 59 7.49 2.18 5.37
N ASN A 60 8.64 2.66 5.86
CA ASN A 60 9.33 3.80 5.29
C ASN A 60 10.08 3.35 4.03
N VAL A 61 9.63 3.71 2.85
CA VAL A 61 10.22 3.26 1.58
C VAL A 61 11.08 4.31 0.90
N LYS A 62 11.07 5.56 1.39
CA LYS A 62 11.79 6.69 0.80
C LYS A 62 12.75 7.32 1.81
N GLY A 63 13.87 7.84 1.29
CA GLY A 63 14.90 8.49 2.09
C GLY A 63 16.12 7.60 2.33
N ASN A 64 17.09 8.14 3.09
CA ASN A 64 18.35 7.46 3.42
C ASN A 64 18.30 6.73 4.78
N ALA A 65 17.15 6.72 5.43
CA ALA A 65 16.99 6.01 6.70
C ALA A 65 17.01 4.49 6.51
N VAL A 66 17.40 3.80 7.56
CA VAL A 66 17.27 2.34 7.59
C VAL A 66 15.81 1.98 7.41
N LYS A 67 15.54 1.05 6.49
CA LYS A 67 14.18 0.58 6.25
C LYS A 67 13.60 -0.06 7.50
N GLU A 68 12.47 0.42 7.92
CA GLU A 68 11.75 -0.05 9.08
C GLU A 68 10.27 -0.20 8.78
N GLY A 69 9.64 -1.16 9.41
CA GLY A 69 8.22 -1.42 9.27
C GLY A 69 7.53 -1.56 10.63
N ALA A 70 6.25 -1.25 10.66
CA ALA A 70 5.39 -1.48 11.81
C ALA A 70 4.06 -2.07 11.35
N VAL A 71 3.49 -2.92 12.17
CA VAL A 71 2.19 -3.56 11.93
C VAL A 71 1.24 -3.17 13.05
N TYR A 72 0.10 -2.59 12.69
CA TYR A 72 -0.96 -2.34 13.65
C TYR A 72 -2.04 -3.41 13.52
N ASN A 73 -2.28 -4.14 14.60
CA ASN A 73 -3.37 -5.09 14.71
C ASN A 73 -4.66 -4.32 15.09
N VAL A 74 -5.62 -4.29 14.16
CA VAL A 74 -6.86 -3.51 14.33
C VAL A 74 -7.75 -4.08 15.43
N GLU A 75 -7.77 -5.40 15.60
CA GLU A 75 -8.60 -6.10 16.58
C GLU A 75 -8.05 -5.94 18.01
N LEU A 76 -6.73 -6.10 18.16
CA LEU A 76 -6.05 -6.00 19.45
C LEU A 76 -5.70 -4.57 19.88
N ASP A 77 -5.91 -3.58 19.01
CA ASP A 77 -5.48 -2.18 19.22
C ASP A 77 -4.02 -2.09 19.64
N LYS A 78 -3.12 -2.74 18.89
CA LYS A 78 -1.71 -2.90 19.27
C LYS A 78 -0.78 -2.80 18.08
N TRP A 79 0.35 -2.12 18.27
CA TRP A 79 1.48 -2.12 17.33
C TRP A 79 2.41 -3.30 17.61
N GLU A 80 2.81 -3.96 16.53
CA GLU A 80 3.73 -5.10 16.51
C GLU A 80 4.89 -4.80 15.56
N ASP A 81 6.01 -5.48 15.76
CA ASP A 81 7.13 -5.41 14.83
C ASP A 81 6.74 -6.12 13.51
N MET A 82 7.14 -5.53 12.39
CA MET A 82 6.90 -6.14 11.09
C MET A 82 7.83 -7.35 10.89
N PRO A 83 7.36 -8.46 10.28
CA PRO A 83 8.21 -9.59 9.91
C PRO A 83 9.44 -9.15 9.09
N GLY A 84 10.59 -9.72 9.39
CA GLY A 84 11.86 -9.29 8.78
C GLY A 84 11.91 -9.49 7.27
N GLY A 85 11.36 -10.59 6.76
CA GLY A 85 11.27 -10.84 5.34
C GLY A 85 10.30 -9.89 4.62
N MET A 86 9.22 -9.49 5.28
CA MET A 86 8.30 -8.48 4.74
C MET A 86 9.03 -7.14 4.57
N VAL A 87 9.73 -6.65 5.59
CA VAL A 87 10.50 -5.40 5.52
C VAL A 87 11.58 -5.46 4.45
N ALA A 88 12.36 -6.55 4.43
CA ALA A 88 13.53 -6.67 3.56
C ALA A 88 13.19 -6.56 2.07
N GLY A 89 12.06 -7.11 1.65
CA GLY A 89 11.66 -7.10 0.24
C GLY A 89 10.68 -6.02 -0.17
N TRP A 90 10.27 -5.14 0.72
CA TRP A 90 9.34 -4.04 0.40
C TRP A 90 10.07 -2.86 -0.23
N ASN A 91 10.27 -2.87 -1.54
CA ASN A 91 11.18 -1.96 -2.26
C ASN A 91 10.45 -0.98 -3.19
N GLY A 92 9.30 -0.46 -2.80
CA GLY A 92 8.58 0.55 -3.57
C GLY A 92 7.08 0.54 -3.29
N PRO A 93 6.25 1.04 -4.22
CA PRO A 93 4.82 1.15 -4.02
C PRO A 93 4.17 -0.22 -3.85
N ALA A 94 3.22 -0.30 -2.93
CA ALA A 94 2.54 -1.52 -2.55
C ALA A 94 1.02 -1.38 -2.60
N ALA A 95 0.34 -2.48 -2.86
CA ALA A 95 -1.11 -2.58 -2.75
C ALA A 95 -1.53 -3.99 -2.31
N THR A 96 -2.71 -4.10 -1.73
CA THR A 96 -3.30 -5.39 -1.40
C THR A 96 -4.45 -5.74 -2.32
N MET A 97 -4.50 -7.00 -2.70
CA MET A 97 -5.65 -7.59 -3.38
C MET A 97 -6.55 -8.23 -2.33
N ASP A 98 -7.77 -7.68 -2.23
CA ASP A 98 -8.83 -8.16 -1.33
C ASP A 98 -8.37 -8.28 0.14
N GLU A 99 -7.43 -7.42 0.57
CA GLU A 99 -6.78 -7.43 1.90
C GLU A 99 -6.08 -8.76 2.27
N ASP A 100 -5.92 -9.70 1.35
CA ASP A 100 -5.35 -11.01 1.60
C ASP A 100 -3.94 -11.22 1.02
N VAL A 101 -3.60 -10.55 -0.07
CA VAL A 101 -2.29 -10.67 -0.72
C VAL A 101 -1.67 -9.30 -0.93
N ILE A 102 -0.47 -9.09 -0.38
CA ILE A 102 0.31 -7.86 -0.64
C ILE A 102 1.13 -8.05 -1.91
N TYR A 103 1.08 -7.05 -2.79
CA TYR A 103 1.95 -6.90 -3.94
C TYR A 103 2.82 -5.66 -3.78
N VAL A 104 4.08 -5.76 -4.22
CA VAL A 104 5.04 -4.65 -4.24
C VAL A 104 5.74 -4.60 -5.59
N ILE A 105 6.01 -3.41 -6.08
CA ILE A 105 6.88 -3.21 -7.23
C ILE A 105 8.24 -2.73 -6.73
N ASP A 106 9.31 -3.50 -7.00
CA ASP A 106 10.68 -3.02 -6.89
C ASP A 106 10.91 -2.01 -8.04
N GLU A 107 10.88 -0.72 -7.70
CA GLU A 107 10.95 0.37 -8.67
C GLU A 107 12.29 0.45 -9.41
N VAL A 108 13.35 -0.14 -8.86
CA VAL A 108 14.68 -0.19 -9.49
C VAL A 108 14.75 -1.30 -10.52
N LYS A 109 14.25 -2.47 -10.17
CA LYS A 109 14.30 -3.67 -11.04
C LYS A 109 13.13 -3.76 -12.01
N GLY A 110 11.99 -3.11 -11.71
CA GLY A 110 10.74 -3.31 -12.43
C GLY A 110 10.11 -4.67 -12.14
N CYS A 111 10.32 -5.19 -10.94
CA CYS A 111 9.85 -6.51 -10.51
C CYS A 111 8.61 -6.39 -9.64
N LEU A 112 7.50 -6.99 -10.08
CA LEU A 112 6.33 -7.20 -9.24
C LEU A 112 6.51 -8.48 -8.44
N SER A 113 6.37 -8.40 -7.14
CA SER A 113 6.42 -9.54 -6.21
C SER A 113 5.17 -9.58 -5.34
N LYS A 114 4.80 -10.77 -4.87
CA LYS A 114 3.76 -10.99 -3.86
C LYS A 114 4.37 -11.53 -2.59
N TYR A 115 3.82 -11.13 -1.45
CA TYR A 115 4.25 -11.61 -0.15
C TYR A 115 3.65 -12.98 0.18
N ASP A 116 4.49 -13.91 0.58
CA ASP A 116 4.15 -15.21 1.15
C ASP A 116 4.29 -15.11 2.68
N GLY A 117 3.16 -14.97 3.37
CA GLY A 117 3.14 -14.78 4.82
C GLY A 117 3.48 -16.04 5.63
N GLU A 118 3.43 -17.23 5.02
CA GLU A 118 3.82 -18.47 5.70
C GLU A 118 5.35 -18.62 5.76
N LYS A 119 6.02 -18.17 4.68
CA LYS A 119 7.49 -18.28 4.55
C LYS A 119 8.21 -16.98 4.91
N ASP A 120 7.47 -15.90 5.22
CA ASP A 120 8.01 -14.56 5.43
C ASP A 120 8.97 -14.14 4.29
N CYS A 121 8.54 -14.28 3.05
CA CYS A 121 9.35 -13.94 1.89
C CYS A 121 8.52 -13.38 0.72
N TRP A 122 9.20 -12.69 -0.19
CA TRP A 122 8.60 -12.18 -1.42
C TRP A 122 8.84 -13.14 -2.58
N VAL A 123 7.76 -13.46 -3.27
CA VAL A 123 7.77 -14.34 -4.45
C VAL A 123 7.58 -13.50 -5.69
N LYS A 124 8.56 -13.55 -6.60
CA LYS A 124 8.51 -12.86 -7.89
C LYS A 124 7.30 -13.35 -8.72
N VAL A 125 6.52 -12.40 -9.24
CA VAL A 125 5.39 -12.65 -10.14
C VAL A 125 5.81 -12.42 -11.59
N ILE A 126 6.33 -11.21 -11.89
CA ILE A 126 6.77 -10.82 -13.23
C ILE A 126 7.81 -9.70 -13.12
N GLU A 127 8.62 -9.56 -14.15
CA GLU A 127 9.57 -8.44 -14.27
C GLU A 127 9.39 -7.79 -15.64
N LEU A 128 9.15 -6.49 -15.65
CA LEU A 128 8.91 -5.69 -16.85
C LEU A 128 9.63 -4.36 -16.74
N GLU A 129 10.27 -3.93 -17.82
CA GLU A 129 10.94 -2.63 -17.89
C GLU A 129 9.97 -1.47 -17.60
N GLN A 130 8.71 -1.62 -18.02
CA GLN A 130 7.64 -0.63 -17.84
C GLN A 130 7.27 -0.39 -16.38
N LEU A 131 7.61 -1.29 -15.47
CA LEU A 131 7.38 -1.16 -14.03
C LEU A 131 8.52 -0.42 -13.31
N LYS A 132 9.63 -0.17 -13.98
CA LYS A 132 10.70 0.63 -13.39
C LYS A 132 10.21 2.04 -13.09
N ARG A 133 10.56 2.53 -11.92
CA ARG A 133 10.15 3.83 -11.39
C ARG A 133 8.62 3.99 -11.32
N ALA A 134 7.88 2.91 -11.12
CA ALA A 134 6.46 2.99 -10.86
C ALA A 134 6.20 3.86 -9.62
N GLU A 135 5.27 4.81 -9.75
CA GLU A 135 5.00 5.80 -8.69
C GLU A 135 3.89 5.34 -7.74
N GLN A 136 2.96 4.55 -8.26
CA GLN A 136 1.81 4.06 -7.50
C GLN A 136 1.31 2.75 -8.08
N ILE A 137 0.71 1.92 -7.21
CA ILE A 137 -0.03 0.73 -7.64
C ILE A 137 -1.38 0.63 -6.96
N ALA A 138 -2.32 -0.06 -7.62
CA ALA A 138 -3.58 -0.49 -7.05
C ALA A 138 -3.86 -1.94 -7.45
N ALA A 139 -4.47 -2.71 -6.58
CA ALA A 139 -4.77 -4.12 -6.80
C ALA A 139 -6.25 -4.42 -6.58
N GLY A 140 -6.80 -5.34 -7.34
CA GLY A 140 -8.15 -5.83 -7.17
C GLY A 140 -8.58 -6.76 -8.30
N ARG A 141 -9.40 -7.75 -7.97
CA ARG A 141 -10.02 -8.67 -8.94
C ARG A 141 -9.01 -9.35 -9.88
N GLY A 142 -7.90 -9.81 -9.35
CA GLY A 142 -6.87 -10.48 -10.14
C GLY A 142 -6.04 -9.55 -11.02
N LYS A 143 -6.16 -8.22 -10.87
CA LYS A 143 -5.42 -7.24 -11.65
C LYS A 143 -4.63 -6.30 -10.77
N ILE A 144 -3.45 -5.91 -11.25
CA ILE A 144 -2.60 -4.87 -10.70
C ILE A 144 -2.53 -3.74 -11.73
N CYS A 145 -2.81 -2.53 -11.27
CA CYS A 145 -2.65 -1.32 -12.08
C CYS A 145 -1.49 -0.51 -11.51
N ALA A 146 -0.47 -0.24 -12.31
CA ALA A 146 0.71 0.54 -11.91
C ALA A 146 0.79 1.83 -12.71
N VAL A 147 1.02 2.95 -12.04
CA VAL A 147 1.30 4.24 -12.68
C VAL A 147 2.78 4.27 -13.05
N SER A 148 3.08 4.44 -14.33
CA SER A 148 4.46 4.47 -14.82
C SER A 148 5.22 5.72 -14.35
N ALA A 149 6.52 5.70 -14.48
CA ALA A 149 7.37 6.88 -14.37
C ALA A 149 6.81 8.03 -15.21
N LYS A 150 6.89 9.26 -14.68
CA LYS A 150 6.37 10.49 -15.31
C LYS A 150 4.86 10.51 -15.55
N ARG A 151 4.10 9.56 -14.99
CA ARG A 151 2.63 9.54 -15.04
C ARG A 151 2.05 9.49 -16.47
N GLU A 152 2.82 8.96 -17.42
CA GLU A 152 2.45 8.96 -18.84
C GLU A 152 1.49 7.82 -19.21
N ARG A 153 1.41 6.76 -18.39
CA ARG A 153 0.58 5.57 -18.65
C ARG A 153 0.26 4.76 -17.40
N ILE A 154 -0.75 3.91 -17.52
CA ILE A 154 -1.06 2.89 -16.54
C ILE A 154 -0.69 1.54 -17.15
N ILE A 155 0.12 0.75 -16.45
CA ILE A 155 0.43 -0.64 -16.79
C ILE A 155 -0.58 -1.51 -16.04
N VAL A 156 -1.37 -2.29 -16.75
CA VAL A 156 -2.34 -3.22 -16.17
C VAL A 156 -1.82 -4.64 -16.34
N LEU A 157 -1.68 -5.34 -15.22
CA LEU A 157 -1.20 -6.72 -15.17
C LEU A 157 -2.35 -7.65 -14.74
N ASP A 158 -2.58 -8.73 -15.46
CA ASP A 158 -3.46 -9.80 -15.05
C ASP A 158 -2.65 -10.85 -14.29
N VAL A 159 -2.81 -10.92 -12.99
CA VAL A 159 -2.06 -11.86 -12.13
C VAL A 159 -2.84 -13.14 -11.83
N GLY A 160 -4.09 -13.22 -12.30
CA GLY A 160 -4.91 -14.43 -12.22
C GLY A 160 -4.60 -15.45 -13.31
N GLU A 161 -4.03 -15.02 -14.44
CA GLU A 161 -3.66 -15.89 -15.57
C GLU A 161 -2.17 -16.25 -15.55
N ARG A 162 -1.83 -17.43 -16.02
CA ARG A 162 -0.44 -17.89 -16.23
C ARG A 162 -0.22 -18.27 -17.69
N PRO A 163 0.75 -17.66 -18.42
CA PRO A 163 1.60 -16.54 -18.03
C PRO A 163 0.79 -15.25 -17.85
N GLY A 164 1.24 -14.38 -16.95
CA GLY A 164 0.60 -13.11 -16.71
C GLY A 164 0.53 -12.26 -17.99
N ARG A 165 -0.63 -11.71 -18.26
CA ARG A 165 -0.82 -10.76 -19.37
C ARG A 165 -0.69 -9.36 -18.86
N TYR A 166 -0.19 -8.45 -19.70
CA TYR A 166 -0.20 -7.03 -19.39
C TYR A 166 -0.59 -6.21 -20.63
N TRP A 167 -1.09 -5.02 -20.40
CA TRP A 167 -1.34 -4.01 -21.41
C TRP A 167 -1.15 -2.62 -20.84
N GLU A 168 -1.07 -1.65 -21.72
CA GLU A 168 -0.85 -0.25 -21.34
C GLU A 168 -2.10 0.57 -21.66
N VAL A 169 -2.45 1.47 -20.74
CA VAL A 169 -3.50 2.47 -20.93
C VAL A 169 -2.83 3.83 -20.93
N VAL A 170 -2.98 4.56 -22.02
CA VAL A 170 -2.43 5.91 -22.19
C VAL A 170 -3.54 6.94 -21.92
N PRO A 171 -3.30 7.93 -21.07
CA PRO A 171 -4.28 9.00 -20.85
C PRO A 171 -4.47 9.83 -22.12
N PRO A 172 -5.57 10.58 -22.24
CA PRO A 172 -5.76 11.51 -23.33
C PRO A 172 -4.61 12.52 -23.43
N ARG A 173 -4.33 13.00 -24.64
CA ARG A 173 -3.21 13.90 -24.92
C ARG A 173 -3.27 15.15 -24.03
N GLY A 174 -2.16 15.48 -23.37
CA GLY A 174 -2.03 16.62 -22.47
C GLY A 174 -2.52 16.38 -21.04
N LEU A 175 -2.90 15.14 -20.70
CA LEU A 175 -3.25 14.75 -19.34
C LEU A 175 -2.20 13.78 -18.78
N GLU A 176 -2.03 13.83 -17.46
CA GLU A 176 -1.18 12.93 -16.68
C GLU A 176 -2.03 12.08 -15.74
N VAL A 177 -1.56 10.88 -15.43
CA VAL A 177 -2.19 10.01 -14.43
C VAL A 177 -1.87 10.53 -13.04
N VAL A 178 -2.86 11.00 -12.30
CA VAL A 178 -2.67 11.49 -10.92
C VAL A 178 -2.70 10.34 -9.92
N ALA A 179 -3.65 9.41 -10.09
CA ALA A 179 -3.82 8.27 -9.20
C ALA A 179 -4.53 7.13 -9.93
N VAL A 180 -4.36 5.91 -9.41
CA VAL A 180 -5.06 4.72 -9.89
C VAL A 180 -5.76 4.01 -8.73
N HIS A 181 -7.01 3.59 -8.98
CA HIS A 181 -7.80 2.80 -8.03
C HIS A 181 -8.55 1.71 -8.79
N VAL A 182 -8.62 0.52 -8.19
CA VAL A 182 -9.46 -0.57 -8.70
C VAL A 182 -10.77 -0.56 -7.92
N LEU A 183 -11.86 -0.19 -8.57
CA LEU A 183 -13.17 -0.13 -7.95
C LEU A 183 -13.92 -1.46 -8.12
N PRO A 184 -14.71 -1.89 -7.13
CA PRO A 184 -15.63 -3.00 -7.30
C PRO A 184 -16.69 -2.63 -8.35
N ARG A 185 -16.98 -3.58 -9.24
CA ARG A 185 -18.09 -3.39 -10.20
C ARG A 185 -19.41 -3.37 -9.42
N MET A 186 -20.08 -2.24 -9.42
CA MET A 186 -21.46 -2.19 -8.93
C MET A 186 -22.34 -3.03 -9.85
N SER A 187 -22.76 -4.22 -9.42
CA SER A 187 -23.83 -4.94 -10.08
C SER A 187 -25.12 -4.17 -9.80
N ARG A 188 -25.80 -3.69 -10.83
CA ARG A 188 -27.21 -3.32 -10.66
C ARG A 188 -27.92 -4.60 -10.23
N GLN A 189 -28.46 -4.63 -9.01
CA GLN A 189 -29.53 -5.56 -8.69
C GLN A 189 -30.69 -5.16 -9.60
N VAL A 190 -31.01 -6.03 -10.55
CA VAL A 190 -32.22 -5.96 -11.37
C VAL A 190 -33.35 -6.55 -10.56
#